data_514ced1dbbca71dca8359b3b5fb0a1a9
#
_entry.id   514ced1dbbca71dca8359b3b5fb0a1a9
#
_cell.length_a   1.000
_cell.length_b   1.000
_cell.length_c   1.000
_cell.angle_alpha   90.00
_cell.angle_beta   90.00
_cell.angle_gamma   90.00
#
_symmetry.space_group_name_H-M   'P 1'
#
loop_
_entity.id
_entity.type
_entity.pdbx_description
1 polymer ?
#
loop_
_entity_poly.entity_id
_entity_poly.type
_entity_poly.pdbx_seq_one_letter_code
_entity_poly.pdbx_strand_id
1 'polypeptide(L)'
;MASVTFDKASRVYPGSTKPAVDQLEIDIEDGEFLVLVGPSGCGKSTSLRMLAGLEDVNGGAIRIGDRDVTHLPPKDRDIAMVFQNYALYPHMSVADNMGFALKIAGINKTEIRAKVEEAAKMLDLTDYLDRKPKALSGGQRQRVAMGRAIVREPQVFLMDEPLSNLDAKLRVSTRTQIASLQRRLGITTVYVTHDQVEALTMGDRVAVLKDGLLQQVDSPRNMYDRPANLFVAGFIGSPAMNLIEVPITDGGVKFGNSVVPVSREALTAAADRGDTTVTVGIRPEHFDIVEHGGAAAKTLTKDSSDAPAGLAVSVNVVEELGADGFVYGGAQVGGEHKDLVVRVGGRAVPEKGTELHVVPRPDELHVFATSTGERLTN
;
A
#
# COMPACT_ATOMS: atom_id res chain seq x y z
N MET A 1 -24.22 -7.74 -5.56
CA MET A 1 -23.14 -7.25 -4.70
C MET A 1 -23.39 -5.79 -4.50
N ALA A 2 -22.62 -5.06 -3.74
CA ALA A 2 -22.98 -3.69 -3.41
C ALA A 2 -21.73 -2.80 -3.33
N SER A 3 -21.86 -1.53 -3.70
CA SER A 3 -20.87 -0.49 -3.43
C SER A 3 -20.76 -0.23 -1.94
N VAL A 4 -19.65 0.39 -1.51
CA VAL A 4 -19.46 0.85 -0.13
C VAL A 4 -19.06 2.31 -0.14
N THR A 5 -19.73 3.14 0.67
CA THR A 5 -19.37 4.55 0.82
C THR A 5 -19.04 4.84 2.28
N PHE A 6 -17.86 5.41 2.51
CA PHE A 6 -17.53 6.16 3.72
C PHE A 6 -17.77 7.65 3.43
N ASP A 7 -18.76 8.24 4.08
CA ASP A 7 -19.12 9.65 3.94
C ASP A 7 -18.65 10.41 5.19
N LYS A 8 -17.42 10.92 5.15
CA LYS A 8 -16.75 11.62 6.27
C LYS A 8 -16.81 10.87 7.59
N ALA A 9 -16.69 9.54 7.50
CA ALA A 9 -16.81 8.66 8.65
C ALA A 9 -15.66 8.87 9.65
N SER A 10 -15.98 9.08 10.91
CA SER A 10 -15.01 9.39 11.95
C SER A 10 -15.19 8.49 13.18
N ARG A 11 -14.06 8.14 13.81
CA ARG A 11 -14.03 7.39 15.09
C ARG A 11 -13.10 8.07 16.09
N VAL A 12 -13.65 8.39 17.26
CA VAL A 12 -12.91 8.89 18.42
C VAL A 12 -13.12 7.92 19.57
N TYR A 13 -12.03 7.38 20.12
CA TYR A 13 -12.13 6.48 21.27
C TYR A 13 -12.33 7.27 22.57
N PRO A 14 -13.06 6.71 23.55
CA PRO A 14 -13.25 7.35 24.85
C PRO A 14 -11.89 7.71 25.49
N GLY A 15 -11.77 8.95 25.94
CA GLY A 15 -10.54 9.47 26.55
C GLY A 15 -9.45 9.95 25.57
N SER A 16 -9.66 9.79 24.26
CA SER A 16 -8.77 10.35 23.24
C SER A 16 -9.28 11.71 22.75
N THR A 17 -8.35 12.65 22.55
CA THR A 17 -8.65 13.93 21.88
C THR A 17 -8.41 13.87 20.38
N LYS A 18 -7.68 12.84 19.90
CA LYS A 18 -7.40 12.62 18.47
C LYS A 18 -8.31 11.53 17.94
N PRO A 19 -8.94 11.72 16.77
CA PRO A 19 -9.65 10.67 16.06
C PRO A 19 -8.69 9.54 15.66
N ALA A 20 -9.13 8.30 15.80
CA ALA A 20 -8.45 7.15 15.21
C ALA A 20 -8.72 7.04 13.71
N VAL A 21 -9.88 7.55 13.27
CA VAL A 21 -10.25 7.78 11.88
C VAL A 21 -10.93 9.14 11.83
N ASP A 22 -10.46 10.03 10.97
CA ASP A 22 -10.94 11.40 10.87
C ASP A 22 -11.48 11.68 9.47
N GLN A 23 -12.78 11.91 9.38
CA GLN A 23 -13.51 12.26 8.17
C GLN A 23 -13.12 11.43 6.93
N LEU A 24 -13.03 10.10 7.12
CA LEU A 24 -12.72 9.19 6.01
C LEU A 24 -13.80 9.29 4.93
N GLU A 25 -13.41 9.67 3.73
CA GLU A 25 -14.26 9.81 2.57
C GLU A 25 -13.74 8.93 1.42
N ILE A 26 -14.43 7.84 1.14
CA ILE A 26 -14.07 6.89 0.08
C ILE A 26 -15.34 6.27 -0.48
N ASP A 27 -15.48 6.30 -1.80
CA ASP A 27 -16.46 5.52 -2.53
C ASP A 27 -15.77 4.29 -3.14
N ILE A 28 -16.31 3.11 -2.87
CA ILE A 28 -15.85 1.81 -3.37
C ILE A 28 -16.92 1.26 -4.29
N GLU A 29 -16.57 0.99 -5.53
CA GLU A 29 -17.51 0.51 -6.53
C GLU A 29 -17.93 -0.95 -6.27
N ASP A 30 -19.08 -1.33 -6.86
CA ASP A 30 -19.53 -2.74 -6.80
C ASP A 30 -18.52 -3.66 -7.48
N GLY A 31 -18.07 -4.69 -6.78
CA GLY A 31 -17.07 -5.64 -7.24
C GLY A 31 -15.62 -5.17 -7.12
N GLU A 32 -15.35 -3.96 -6.65
CA GLU A 32 -14.01 -3.41 -6.47
C GLU A 32 -13.24 -4.11 -5.33
N PHE A 33 -11.93 -4.29 -5.53
CA PHE A 33 -10.98 -4.70 -4.50
C PHE A 33 -10.21 -3.48 -4.00
N LEU A 34 -10.65 -2.87 -2.89
CA LEU A 34 -9.96 -1.77 -2.26
C LEU A 34 -9.00 -2.27 -1.18
N VAL A 35 -7.74 -1.81 -1.21
CA VAL A 35 -6.75 -2.10 -0.16
C VAL A 35 -6.48 -0.86 0.68
N LEU A 36 -6.65 -0.97 2.00
CA LEU A 36 -6.25 0.04 2.98
C LEU A 36 -4.83 -0.27 3.46
N VAL A 37 -3.90 0.67 3.29
CA VAL A 37 -2.50 0.51 3.69
C VAL A 37 -2.02 1.74 4.46
N GLY A 38 -0.96 1.58 5.25
CA GLY A 38 -0.35 2.66 6.04
C GLY A 38 0.39 2.13 7.27
N PRO A 39 1.07 2.99 8.03
CA PRO A 39 1.79 2.62 9.24
C PRO A 39 0.89 1.97 10.31
N SER A 40 1.50 1.34 11.30
CA SER A 40 0.77 0.82 12.45
C SER A 40 0.06 1.96 13.19
N GLY A 41 -1.20 1.73 13.59
CA GLY A 41 -2.00 2.72 14.31
C GLY A 41 -2.63 3.83 13.47
N CYS A 42 -2.49 3.84 12.13
CA CYS A 42 -3.05 4.90 11.28
C CYS A 42 -4.58 4.80 11.01
N GLY A 43 -5.30 3.85 11.61
CA GLY A 43 -6.76 3.76 11.50
C GLY A 43 -7.30 2.68 10.55
N LYS A 44 -6.48 1.89 9.84
CA LYS A 44 -6.92 0.86 8.86
C LYS A 44 -7.91 -0.15 9.43
N SER A 45 -7.50 -0.90 10.47
CA SER A 45 -8.37 -1.91 11.10
C SER A 45 -9.57 -1.26 11.80
N THR A 46 -9.43 -0.03 12.29
CA THR A 46 -10.55 0.74 12.83
C THR A 46 -11.57 1.03 11.74
N SER A 47 -11.14 1.53 10.56
CA SER A 47 -12.03 1.78 9.41
C SER A 47 -12.74 0.51 8.95
N LEU A 48 -12.01 -0.61 8.86
CA LEU A 48 -12.60 -1.90 8.52
C LEU A 48 -13.64 -2.35 9.55
N ARG A 49 -13.35 -2.18 10.86
CA ARG A 49 -14.27 -2.55 11.94
C ARG A 49 -15.49 -1.61 12.03
N MET A 50 -15.34 -0.33 11.68
CA MET A 50 -16.47 0.59 11.51
C MET A 50 -17.41 0.09 10.43
N LEU A 51 -16.88 -0.32 9.25
CA LEU A 51 -17.67 -0.92 8.17
C LEU A 51 -18.32 -2.24 8.62
N ALA A 52 -17.62 -3.04 9.43
CA ALA A 52 -18.15 -4.29 9.98
C ALA A 52 -19.22 -4.08 11.07
N GLY A 53 -19.37 -2.88 11.62
CA GLY A 53 -20.24 -2.59 12.77
C GLY A 53 -19.68 -3.13 14.09
N LEU A 54 -18.37 -3.34 14.15
CA LEU A 54 -17.64 -3.76 15.35
C LEU A 54 -17.05 -2.56 16.11
N GLU A 55 -17.02 -1.40 15.49
CA GLU A 55 -16.64 -0.12 16.07
C GLU A 55 -17.72 0.92 15.75
N ASP A 56 -17.99 1.82 16.68
CA ASP A 56 -18.97 2.89 16.49
C ASP A 56 -18.44 3.96 15.51
N VAL A 57 -19.35 4.58 14.79
CA VAL A 57 -19.11 5.77 13.98
C VAL A 57 -19.58 6.99 14.79
N ASN A 58 -18.66 7.90 15.11
CA ASN A 58 -18.96 9.10 15.91
C ASN A 58 -19.36 10.30 15.05
N GLY A 59 -19.02 10.30 13.76
CA GLY A 59 -19.37 11.35 12.80
C GLY A 59 -19.41 10.80 11.40
N GLY A 60 -20.19 11.43 10.52
CA GLY A 60 -20.39 10.96 9.15
C GLY A 60 -21.27 9.73 9.06
N ALA A 61 -21.18 9.00 7.93
CA ALA A 61 -22.00 7.82 7.66
C ALA A 61 -21.24 6.73 6.91
N ILE A 62 -21.74 5.50 6.98
CA ILE A 62 -21.27 4.36 6.17
C ILE A 62 -22.48 3.73 5.49
N ARG A 63 -22.36 3.50 4.17
CA ARG A 63 -23.40 2.88 3.36
C ARG A 63 -22.91 1.63 2.67
N ILE A 64 -23.79 0.65 2.49
CA ILE A 64 -23.60 -0.53 1.64
C ILE A 64 -24.74 -0.52 0.63
N GLY A 65 -24.39 -0.31 -0.66
CA GLY A 65 -25.37 0.09 -1.66
C GLY A 65 -26.11 1.37 -1.23
N ASP A 66 -27.42 1.39 -1.40
CA ASP A 66 -28.27 2.52 -0.98
C ASP A 66 -28.59 2.53 0.52
N ARG A 67 -28.16 1.50 1.26
CA ARG A 67 -28.55 1.32 2.67
C ARG A 67 -27.54 1.96 3.59
N ASP A 68 -28.01 2.87 4.47
CA ASP A 68 -27.23 3.37 5.60
C ASP A 68 -27.08 2.28 6.65
N VAL A 69 -25.82 1.91 6.94
CA VAL A 69 -25.47 0.87 7.90
C VAL A 69 -24.72 1.44 9.11
N THR A 70 -24.61 2.76 9.23
CA THR A 70 -23.79 3.46 10.23
C THR A 70 -23.99 2.92 11.65
N HIS A 71 -25.23 2.73 12.06
CA HIS A 71 -25.57 2.27 13.42
C HIS A 71 -26.13 0.85 13.47
N LEU A 72 -26.07 0.11 12.37
CA LEU A 72 -26.55 -1.27 12.34
C LEU A 72 -25.52 -2.22 12.97
N PRO A 73 -25.98 -3.23 13.74
CA PRO A 73 -25.09 -4.25 14.26
C PRO A 73 -24.54 -5.15 13.12
N PRO A 74 -23.40 -5.84 13.32
CA PRO A 74 -22.75 -6.65 12.30
C PRO A 74 -23.65 -7.67 11.57
N LYS A 75 -24.57 -8.29 12.32
CA LYS A 75 -25.51 -9.32 11.79
C LYS A 75 -26.47 -8.78 10.73
N ASP A 76 -26.73 -7.47 10.73
CA ASP A 76 -27.70 -6.83 9.86
C ASP A 76 -27.05 -6.11 8.67
N ARG A 77 -25.70 -6.20 8.49
CA ARG A 77 -24.95 -5.51 7.43
C ARG A 77 -24.72 -6.33 6.18
N ASP A 78 -25.03 -7.62 6.18
CA ASP A 78 -24.78 -8.55 5.07
C ASP A 78 -23.32 -8.56 4.60
N ILE A 79 -22.41 -8.65 5.55
CA ILE A 79 -20.95 -8.70 5.34
C ILE A 79 -20.37 -10.03 5.82
N ALA A 80 -19.21 -10.41 5.31
CA ALA A 80 -18.39 -11.46 5.90
C ALA A 80 -16.98 -10.92 6.18
N MET A 81 -16.40 -11.31 7.32
CA MET A 81 -15.08 -10.85 7.74
C MET A 81 -14.12 -12.00 8.01
N VAL A 82 -12.91 -11.89 7.46
CA VAL A 82 -11.76 -12.74 7.79
C VAL A 82 -10.84 -11.96 8.72
N PHE A 83 -10.65 -12.49 9.92
CA PHE A 83 -9.78 -11.90 10.95
C PHE A 83 -8.33 -12.35 10.79
N GLN A 84 -7.40 -11.57 11.28
CA GLN A 84 -5.96 -11.82 11.28
C GLN A 84 -5.59 -13.19 11.89
N ASN A 85 -6.29 -13.64 12.93
CA ASN A 85 -6.09 -14.92 13.61
C ASN A 85 -6.98 -16.05 13.08
N TYR A 86 -7.65 -15.81 11.93
CA TYR A 86 -8.60 -16.72 11.27
C TYR A 86 -9.84 -17.06 12.08
N ALA A 87 -9.83 -16.94 13.39
CA ALA A 87 -10.95 -17.19 14.34
C ALA A 87 -11.71 -18.51 14.07
N LEU A 88 -10.97 -19.60 13.77
CA LEU A 88 -11.57 -20.92 13.53
C LEU A 88 -11.97 -21.58 14.86
N TYR A 89 -13.09 -22.31 14.84
CA TYR A 89 -13.52 -23.13 15.98
C TYR A 89 -12.66 -24.39 16.05
N PRO A 90 -11.78 -24.55 17.08
CA PRO A 90 -10.75 -25.59 17.09
C PRO A 90 -11.29 -27.01 17.25
N HIS A 91 -12.50 -27.13 17.82
CA HIS A 91 -13.17 -28.40 18.07
C HIS A 91 -14.01 -28.91 16.89
N MET A 92 -14.33 -28.03 15.95
CA MET A 92 -15.10 -28.35 14.74
C MET A 92 -14.21 -28.83 13.59
N SER A 93 -14.77 -29.62 12.69
CA SER A 93 -14.14 -29.98 11.41
C SER A 93 -14.05 -28.76 10.47
N VAL A 94 -13.32 -28.89 9.35
CA VAL A 94 -13.32 -27.88 8.28
C VAL A 94 -14.73 -27.64 7.76
N ALA A 95 -15.44 -28.73 7.42
CA ALA A 95 -16.83 -28.64 6.95
C ALA A 95 -17.75 -27.93 7.94
N ASP A 96 -17.64 -28.28 9.24
CA ASP A 96 -18.45 -27.65 10.29
C ASP A 96 -18.08 -26.16 10.46
N ASN A 97 -16.80 -25.80 10.41
CA ASN A 97 -16.36 -24.40 10.45
C ASN A 97 -16.98 -23.59 9.31
N MET A 98 -16.92 -24.12 8.09
CA MET A 98 -17.47 -23.45 6.91
C MET A 98 -19.00 -23.33 6.98
N GLY A 99 -19.69 -24.42 7.33
CA GLY A 99 -21.16 -24.48 7.37
C GLY A 99 -21.82 -23.87 8.60
N PHE A 100 -21.06 -23.46 9.63
CA PHE A 100 -21.60 -23.08 10.93
C PHE A 100 -22.60 -21.92 10.86
N ALA A 101 -22.28 -20.87 10.11
CA ALA A 101 -23.16 -19.72 9.95
C ALA A 101 -24.49 -20.08 9.28
N LEU A 102 -24.47 -20.95 8.26
CA LEU A 102 -25.66 -21.44 7.58
C LEU A 102 -26.52 -22.29 8.52
N LYS A 103 -25.90 -23.09 9.39
CA LYS A 103 -26.59 -23.88 10.42
C LYS A 103 -27.33 -22.98 11.40
N ILE A 104 -26.72 -21.88 11.86
CA ILE A 104 -27.37 -20.90 12.76
C ILE A 104 -28.53 -20.21 12.03
N ALA A 105 -28.41 -19.95 10.72
CA ALA A 105 -29.46 -19.37 9.90
C ALA A 105 -30.63 -20.35 9.62
N GLY A 106 -30.54 -21.58 10.11
CA GLY A 106 -31.62 -22.58 9.95
C GLY A 106 -31.67 -23.28 8.59
N ILE A 107 -30.60 -23.14 7.78
CA ILE A 107 -30.50 -23.82 6.49
C ILE A 107 -30.43 -25.34 6.70
N ASN A 108 -31.06 -26.09 5.81
CA ASN A 108 -31.09 -27.56 5.92
C ASN A 108 -29.70 -28.18 5.66
N LYS A 109 -29.48 -29.35 6.27
CA LYS A 109 -28.16 -30.02 6.26
C LYS A 109 -27.65 -30.36 4.85
N THR A 110 -28.56 -30.74 3.94
CA THR A 110 -28.19 -31.09 2.57
C THR A 110 -27.70 -29.88 1.78
N GLU A 111 -28.37 -28.76 1.90
CA GLU A 111 -28.00 -27.50 1.28
C GLU A 111 -26.68 -26.96 1.84
N ILE A 112 -26.50 -27.01 3.20
CA ILE A 112 -25.22 -26.66 3.83
C ILE A 112 -24.08 -27.48 3.23
N ARG A 113 -24.28 -28.81 3.11
CA ARG A 113 -23.26 -29.71 2.57
C ARG A 113 -22.90 -29.35 1.14
N ALA A 114 -23.88 -29.07 0.28
CA ALA A 114 -23.65 -28.67 -1.11
C ALA A 114 -22.84 -27.36 -1.21
N LYS A 115 -23.24 -26.30 -0.46
CA LYS A 115 -22.52 -25.02 -0.45
C LYS A 115 -21.10 -25.15 0.10
N VAL A 116 -20.89 -25.96 1.14
CA VAL A 116 -19.56 -26.23 1.70
C VAL A 116 -18.68 -26.99 0.71
N GLU A 117 -19.19 -28.00 0.01
CA GLU A 117 -18.44 -28.74 -1.00
C GLU A 117 -18.07 -27.87 -2.20
N GLU A 118 -18.95 -26.98 -2.64
CA GLU A 118 -18.68 -26.00 -3.69
C GLU A 118 -17.56 -25.05 -3.29
N ALA A 119 -17.66 -24.42 -2.10
CA ALA A 119 -16.63 -23.54 -1.60
C ALA A 119 -15.29 -24.28 -1.35
N ALA A 120 -15.34 -25.53 -0.89
CA ALA A 120 -14.15 -26.36 -0.71
C ALA A 120 -13.43 -26.65 -2.02
N LYS A 121 -14.16 -26.90 -3.10
CA LYS A 121 -13.57 -27.04 -4.45
C LYS A 121 -12.90 -25.76 -4.92
N MET A 122 -13.53 -24.61 -4.70
CA MET A 122 -12.94 -23.30 -5.06
C MET A 122 -11.63 -22.99 -4.32
N LEU A 123 -11.46 -23.56 -3.11
CA LEU A 123 -10.36 -23.26 -2.20
C LEU A 123 -9.36 -24.43 -2.06
N ASP A 124 -9.46 -25.49 -2.87
CA ASP A 124 -8.63 -26.70 -2.76
C ASP A 124 -8.67 -27.32 -1.34
N LEU A 125 -9.85 -27.41 -0.75
CA LEU A 125 -10.07 -27.94 0.60
C LEU A 125 -10.84 -29.25 0.65
N THR A 126 -11.21 -29.83 -0.49
CA THR A 126 -12.06 -31.02 -0.58
C THR A 126 -11.53 -32.18 0.26
N ASP A 127 -10.22 -32.45 0.21
CA ASP A 127 -9.58 -33.55 0.94
C ASP A 127 -9.38 -33.27 2.43
N TYR A 128 -9.74 -32.07 2.89
CA TYR A 128 -9.52 -31.61 4.25
C TYR A 128 -10.81 -31.41 5.04
N LEU A 129 -11.99 -31.62 4.43
CA LEU A 129 -13.30 -31.30 5.01
C LEU A 129 -13.54 -31.93 6.39
N ASP A 130 -13.05 -33.14 6.62
CA ASP A 130 -13.24 -33.87 7.87
C ASP A 130 -12.13 -33.60 8.91
N ARG A 131 -11.09 -32.85 8.53
CA ARG A 131 -9.99 -32.51 9.45
C ARG A 131 -10.36 -31.37 10.39
N LYS A 132 -9.67 -31.34 11.55
CA LYS A 132 -9.76 -30.22 12.50
C LYS A 132 -8.67 -29.18 12.23
N PRO A 133 -8.84 -27.91 12.61
CA PRO A 133 -7.88 -26.83 12.37
C PRO A 133 -6.43 -27.12 12.83
N LYS A 134 -6.25 -27.89 13.91
CA LYS A 134 -4.92 -28.28 14.42
C LYS A 134 -4.11 -29.15 13.45
N ALA A 135 -4.80 -29.85 12.52
CA ALA A 135 -4.17 -30.73 11.53
C ALA A 135 -3.94 -30.05 10.18
N LEU A 136 -4.04 -28.71 10.13
CA LEU A 136 -3.92 -27.89 8.92
C LEU A 136 -2.68 -27.00 8.99
N SER A 137 -2.08 -26.73 7.81
CA SER A 137 -1.07 -25.67 7.66
C SER A 137 -1.68 -24.27 7.84
N GLY A 138 -0.84 -23.24 7.99
CA GLY A 138 -1.28 -21.84 8.07
C GLY A 138 -2.18 -21.42 6.90
N GLY A 139 -1.73 -21.69 5.67
CA GLY A 139 -2.50 -21.36 4.46
C GLY A 139 -3.80 -22.18 4.32
N GLN A 140 -3.81 -23.44 4.79
CA GLN A 140 -5.06 -24.21 4.83
C GLN A 140 -6.05 -23.62 5.83
N ARG A 141 -5.61 -23.22 7.03
CA ARG A 141 -6.46 -22.54 8.02
C ARG A 141 -7.04 -21.25 7.47
N GLN A 142 -6.23 -20.46 6.79
CA GLN A 142 -6.68 -19.23 6.13
C GLN A 142 -7.76 -19.52 5.08
N ARG A 143 -7.53 -20.50 4.19
CA ARG A 143 -8.54 -20.90 3.18
C ARG A 143 -9.85 -21.38 3.83
N VAL A 144 -9.78 -22.08 4.97
CA VAL A 144 -10.99 -22.42 5.73
C VAL A 144 -11.73 -21.18 6.24
N ALA A 145 -11.01 -20.16 6.74
CA ALA A 145 -11.62 -18.90 7.16
C ALA A 145 -12.28 -18.16 5.98
N MET A 146 -11.65 -18.17 4.81
CA MET A 146 -12.25 -17.64 3.58
C MET A 146 -13.50 -18.44 3.17
N GLY A 147 -13.43 -19.78 3.22
CA GLY A 147 -14.58 -20.64 2.91
C GLY A 147 -15.77 -20.38 3.82
N ARG A 148 -15.52 -20.16 5.13
CA ARG A 148 -16.56 -19.76 6.08
C ARG A 148 -17.24 -18.43 5.73
N ALA A 149 -16.50 -17.52 5.11
CA ALA A 149 -17.03 -16.24 4.63
C ALA A 149 -17.80 -16.39 3.32
N ILE A 150 -17.26 -17.14 2.35
CA ILE A 150 -17.82 -17.33 1.00
C ILE A 150 -19.17 -18.04 1.02
N VAL A 151 -19.33 -19.10 1.83
CA VAL A 151 -20.57 -19.89 1.88
C VAL A 151 -21.81 -19.07 2.26
N ARG A 152 -21.61 -17.86 2.82
CA ARG A 152 -22.69 -16.93 3.17
C ARG A 152 -23.15 -16.07 2.01
N GLU A 153 -22.38 -16.04 0.90
CA GLU A 153 -22.61 -15.17 -0.26
C GLU A 153 -22.85 -13.69 0.14
N PRO A 154 -21.90 -13.07 0.88
CA PRO A 154 -22.09 -11.72 1.41
C PRO A 154 -22.05 -10.67 0.30
N GLN A 155 -22.66 -9.50 0.54
CA GLN A 155 -22.54 -8.36 -0.37
C GLN A 155 -21.15 -7.72 -0.36
N VAL A 156 -20.47 -7.72 0.81
CA VAL A 156 -19.14 -7.14 0.99
C VAL A 156 -18.24 -8.10 1.78
N PHE A 157 -17.00 -8.25 1.33
CA PHE A 157 -15.99 -9.11 1.94
C PHE A 157 -14.92 -8.25 2.63
N LEU A 158 -14.69 -8.47 3.90
CA LEU A 158 -13.75 -7.72 4.72
C LEU A 158 -12.59 -8.62 5.15
N MET A 159 -11.35 -8.14 5.01
CA MET A 159 -10.15 -8.90 5.39
C MET A 159 -9.20 -8.04 6.22
N ASP A 160 -9.01 -8.40 7.51
CA ASP A 160 -8.12 -7.71 8.45
C ASP A 160 -6.78 -8.46 8.53
N GLU A 161 -5.79 -8.02 7.78
CA GLU A 161 -4.42 -8.57 7.70
C GLU A 161 -4.33 -10.11 7.55
N PRO A 162 -5.04 -10.73 6.61
CA PRO A 162 -5.20 -12.18 6.58
C PRO A 162 -3.91 -12.95 6.25
N LEU A 163 -2.85 -12.29 5.74
CA LEU A 163 -1.59 -12.92 5.35
C LEU A 163 -0.46 -12.70 6.36
N SER A 164 -0.66 -11.89 7.40
CA SER A 164 0.39 -11.49 8.36
C SER A 164 1.04 -12.66 9.09
N ASN A 165 0.30 -13.74 9.34
CA ASN A 165 0.77 -14.93 10.07
C ASN A 165 1.34 -16.04 9.17
N LEU A 166 1.59 -15.76 7.88
CA LEU A 166 2.15 -16.72 6.92
C LEU A 166 3.64 -16.45 6.67
N ASP A 167 4.39 -17.51 6.40
CA ASP A 167 5.75 -17.40 5.89
C ASP A 167 5.80 -16.75 4.50
N ALA A 168 6.95 -16.23 4.10
CA ALA A 168 7.11 -15.44 2.87
C ALA A 168 6.69 -16.22 1.61
N LYS A 169 7.05 -17.52 1.48
CA LYS A 169 6.72 -18.34 0.31
C LYS A 169 5.21 -18.58 0.22
N LEU A 170 4.59 -18.92 1.35
CA LEU A 170 3.16 -19.17 1.43
C LEU A 170 2.35 -17.88 1.22
N ARG A 171 2.86 -16.74 1.69
CA ARG A 171 2.26 -15.42 1.50
C ARG A 171 2.11 -15.09 0.01
N VAL A 172 3.17 -15.29 -0.80
CA VAL A 172 3.13 -15.02 -2.26
C VAL A 172 2.06 -15.87 -2.95
N SER A 173 2.04 -17.18 -2.70
CA SER A 173 1.05 -18.08 -3.34
C SER A 173 -0.37 -17.76 -2.91
N THR A 174 -0.59 -17.47 -1.63
CA THR A 174 -1.92 -17.19 -1.09
C THR A 174 -2.45 -15.83 -1.56
N ARG A 175 -1.59 -14.81 -1.69
CA ARG A 175 -1.94 -13.52 -2.28
C ARG A 175 -2.53 -13.68 -3.67
N THR A 176 -1.86 -14.45 -4.54
CA THR A 176 -2.36 -14.73 -5.90
C THR A 176 -3.71 -15.47 -5.86
N GLN A 177 -3.88 -16.42 -4.94
CA GLN A 177 -5.14 -17.16 -4.78
C GLN A 177 -6.29 -16.24 -4.34
N ILE A 178 -6.06 -15.31 -3.37
CA ILE A 178 -7.08 -14.36 -2.92
C ILE A 178 -7.50 -13.44 -4.07
N ALA A 179 -6.55 -12.84 -4.79
CA ALA A 179 -6.86 -11.95 -5.91
C ALA A 179 -7.64 -12.68 -7.03
N SER A 180 -7.25 -13.92 -7.37
CA SER A 180 -7.96 -14.74 -8.34
C SER A 180 -9.37 -15.12 -7.89
N LEU A 181 -9.53 -15.44 -6.60
CA LEU A 181 -10.82 -15.80 -6.02
C LEU A 181 -11.78 -14.62 -6.03
N GLN A 182 -11.32 -13.43 -5.60
CA GLN A 182 -12.14 -12.22 -5.60
C GLN A 182 -12.63 -11.87 -7.02
N ARG A 183 -11.75 -11.91 -8.03
CA ARG A 183 -12.12 -11.67 -9.44
C ARG A 183 -13.18 -12.66 -9.93
N ARG A 184 -13.08 -13.95 -9.53
CA ARG A 184 -14.05 -14.97 -9.90
C ARG A 184 -15.40 -14.76 -9.23
N LEU A 185 -15.41 -14.32 -7.98
CA LEU A 185 -16.64 -14.08 -7.22
C LEU A 185 -17.25 -12.70 -7.52
N GLY A 186 -16.44 -11.72 -7.92
CA GLY A 186 -16.86 -10.33 -8.18
C GLY A 186 -17.38 -9.61 -6.93
N ILE A 187 -17.09 -10.07 -5.72
CA ILE A 187 -17.58 -9.49 -4.47
C ILE A 187 -16.75 -8.26 -4.12
N THR A 188 -17.42 -7.15 -3.79
CA THR A 188 -16.78 -5.94 -3.27
C THR A 188 -15.95 -6.29 -2.04
N THR A 189 -14.65 -5.97 -2.06
CA THR A 189 -13.70 -6.41 -1.03
C THR A 189 -12.94 -5.23 -0.46
N VAL A 190 -12.91 -5.14 0.87
CA VAL A 190 -12.03 -4.21 1.60
C VAL A 190 -10.99 -5.02 2.35
N TYR A 191 -9.74 -4.79 2.01
CA TYR A 191 -8.58 -5.53 2.49
C TYR A 191 -7.65 -4.60 3.27
N VAL A 192 -7.26 -4.98 4.47
CA VAL A 192 -6.29 -4.25 5.29
C VAL A 192 -4.96 -4.98 5.28
N THR A 193 -3.88 -4.27 5.05
CA THR A 193 -2.52 -4.78 5.16
C THR A 193 -1.55 -3.69 5.60
N HIS A 194 -0.40 -4.09 6.12
CA HIS A 194 0.78 -3.24 6.29
C HIS A 194 1.87 -3.53 5.23
N ASP A 195 1.64 -4.52 4.37
CA ASP A 195 2.56 -4.91 3.29
C ASP A 195 2.20 -4.17 2.00
N GLN A 196 3.13 -3.32 1.54
CA GLN A 196 2.95 -2.53 0.32
C GLN A 196 2.86 -3.40 -0.94
N VAL A 197 3.59 -4.54 -0.95
CA VAL A 197 3.57 -5.45 -2.10
C VAL A 197 2.18 -6.09 -2.24
N GLU A 198 1.52 -6.42 -1.12
CA GLU A 198 0.13 -6.86 -1.15
C GLU A 198 -0.78 -5.78 -1.72
N ALA A 199 -0.65 -4.54 -1.23
CA ALA A 199 -1.47 -3.42 -1.68
C ALA A 199 -1.33 -3.15 -3.18
N LEU A 200 -0.09 -3.08 -3.68
CA LEU A 200 0.19 -2.76 -5.08
C LEU A 200 -0.09 -3.90 -6.07
N THR A 201 -0.26 -5.14 -5.58
CA THR A 201 -0.43 -6.31 -6.46
C THR A 201 -1.82 -6.92 -6.45
N MET A 202 -2.64 -6.64 -5.44
CA MET A 202 -3.96 -7.24 -5.27
C MET A 202 -5.11 -6.28 -5.55
N GLY A 203 -4.97 -5.01 -5.12
CA GLY A 203 -6.04 -4.01 -5.19
C GLY A 203 -6.27 -3.46 -6.59
N ASP A 204 -7.52 -3.19 -6.91
CA ASP A 204 -7.90 -2.33 -8.04
C ASP A 204 -7.55 -0.87 -7.68
N ARG A 205 -7.80 -0.49 -6.42
CA ARG A 205 -7.35 0.77 -5.82
C ARG A 205 -6.70 0.53 -4.47
N VAL A 206 -5.80 1.44 -4.11
CA VAL A 206 -5.10 1.48 -2.83
C VAL A 206 -5.43 2.79 -2.13
N ALA A 207 -5.84 2.74 -0.87
CA ALA A 207 -6.05 3.90 -0.01
C ALA A 207 -4.94 3.94 1.07
N VAL A 208 -4.13 4.98 1.02
CA VAL A 208 -3.03 5.20 1.99
C VAL A 208 -3.54 6.07 3.13
N LEU A 209 -3.46 5.55 4.36
CA LEU A 209 -3.84 6.27 5.57
C LEU A 209 -2.60 6.66 6.40
N LYS A 210 -2.67 7.84 7.02
CA LYS A 210 -1.71 8.31 8.01
C LYS A 210 -2.43 9.06 9.13
N ASP A 211 -2.16 8.70 10.39
CA ASP A 211 -2.69 9.40 11.58
C ASP A 211 -4.21 9.61 11.55
N GLY A 212 -4.96 8.63 11.05
CA GLY A 212 -6.42 8.68 10.92
C GLY A 212 -6.95 9.35 9.67
N LEU A 213 -6.09 9.96 8.85
CA LEU A 213 -6.44 10.71 7.65
C LEU A 213 -6.12 9.93 6.37
N LEU A 214 -7.00 10.02 5.39
CA LEU A 214 -6.74 9.56 4.02
C LEU A 214 -5.74 10.49 3.35
N GLN A 215 -4.63 9.93 2.85
CA GLN A 215 -3.60 10.67 2.16
C GLN A 215 -3.79 10.65 0.63
N GLN A 216 -4.14 9.50 0.10
CA GLN A 216 -4.43 9.29 -1.31
C GLN A 216 -5.21 7.99 -1.49
N VAL A 217 -6.11 7.96 -2.47
CA VAL A 217 -6.75 6.74 -2.98
C VAL A 217 -6.65 6.73 -4.50
N ASP A 218 -6.03 5.70 -5.07
CA ASP A 218 -5.79 5.62 -6.51
C ASP A 218 -5.47 4.18 -6.95
N SER A 219 -5.35 3.94 -8.25
CA SER A 219 -4.81 2.70 -8.78
C SER A 219 -3.36 2.47 -8.30
N PRO A 220 -2.89 1.21 -8.17
CA PRO A 220 -1.52 0.91 -7.77
C PRO A 220 -0.46 1.64 -8.60
N ARG A 221 -0.69 1.74 -9.91
CA ARG A 221 0.22 2.43 -10.83
C ARG A 221 0.28 3.93 -10.55
N ASN A 222 -0.86 4.61 -10.47
CA ASN A 222 -0.89 6.04 -10.18
C ASN A 222 -0.33 6.34 -8.78
N MET A 223 -0.60 5.48 -7.79
CA MET A 223 -0.04 5.60 -6.45
C MET A 223 1.50 5.60 -6.47
N TYR A 224 2.10 4.78 -7.34
CA TYR A 224 3.55 4.71 -7.53
C TYR A 224 4.08 5.87 -8.37
N ASP A 225 3.45 6.13 -9.51
CA ASP A 225 3.92 7.12 -10.51
C ASP A 225 3.58 8.57 -10.11
N ARG A 226 2.50 8.79 -9.34
CA ARG A 226 1.98 10.11 -9.00
C ARG A 226 1.58 10.22 -7.51
N PRO A 227 2.53 10.04 -6.58
CA PRO A 227 2.23 10.23 -5.16
C PRO A 227 1.77 11.67 -4.89
N ALA A 228 0.68 11.83 -4.13
CA ALA A 228 0.06 13.14 -3.89
C ALA A 228 0.88 14.04 -2.95
N ASN A 229 1.68 13.44 -2.09
CA ASN A 229 2.48 14.17 -1.11
C ASN A 229 3.75 13.40 -0.72
N LEU A 230 4.61 14.05 0.06
CA LEU A 230 5.88 13.49 0.56
C LEU A 230 5.70 12.19 1.34
N PHE A 231 4.60 12.09 2.12
CA PHE A 231 4.35 10.89 2.90
C PHE A 231 4.07 9.69 1.99
N VAL A 232 3.18 9.83 1.01
CA VAL A 232 2.86 8.76 0.06
C VAL A 232 4.10 8.40 -0.76
N ALA A 233 4.86 9.39 -1.22
CA ALA A 233 6.10 9.20 -1.97
C ALA A 233 7.13 8.36 -1.21
N GLY A 234 7.36 8.67 0.08
CA GLY A 234 8.29 7.94 0.93
C GLY A 234 7.74 6.64 1.49
N PHE A 235 6.40 6.46 1.51
CA PHE A 235 5.77 5.25 2.02
C PHE A 235 5.62 4.19 0.92
N ILE A 236 5.32 4.57 -0.33
CA ILE A 236 5.06 3.64 -1.43
C ILE A 236 6.33 3.35 -2.22
N GLY A 237 6.70 2.07 -2.25
CA GLY A 237 7.89 1.55 -2.94
C GLY A 237 8.86 0.86 -1.97
N SER A 238 9.61 -0.12 -2.47
CA SER A 238 10.64 -0.83 -1.71
C SER A 238 11.82 -1.13 -2.64
N PRO A 239 12.94 -0.42 -2.45
CA PRO A 239 13.18 0.67 -1.48
C PRO A 239 12.29 1.89 -1.69
N ALA A 240 12.21 2.75 -0.64
CA ALA A 240 11.44 3.99 -0.68
C ALA A 240 12.06 5.03 -1.66
N MET A 241 11.25 6.01 -2.06
CA MET A 241 11.71 7.16 -2.85
C MET A 241 12.72 7.99 -2.05
N ASN A 242 13.82 8.40 -2.67
CA ASN A 242 14.72 9.39 -2.10
C ASN A 242 14.05 10.75 -2.09
N LEU A 243 13.97 11.39 -0.94
CA LEU A 243 13.35 12.70 -0.74
C LEU A 243 14.43 13.68 -0.31
N ILE A 244 14.75 14.65 -1.17
CA ILE A 244 15.89 15.54 -1.00
C ILE A 244 15.43 16.99 -1.14
N GLU A 245 15.63 17.79 -0.11
CA GLU A 245 15.39 19.24 -0.19
C GLU A 245 16.54 19.92 -0.93
N VAL A 246 16.20 20.69 -1.97
CA VAL A 246 17.14 21.36 -2.85
C VAL A 246 16.72 22.80 -3.13
N PRO A 247 17.70 23.73 -3.31
CA PRO A 247 17.40 25.11 -3.68
C PRO A 247 16.84 25.23 -5.10
N ILE A 248 15.89 26.14 -5.27
CA ILE A 248 15.39 26.57 -6.58
C ILE A 248 16.44 27.48 -7.22
N THR A 249 16.68 27.30 -8.52
CA THR A 249 17.58 28.14 -9.34
C THR A 249 16.91 28.51 -10.66
N ASP A 250 17.55 29.35 -11.46
CA ASP A 250 17.05 29.68 -12.80
C ASP A 250 16.94 28.41 -13.66
N GLY A 251 15.71 28.09 -14.07
CA GLY A 251 15.41 26.97 -14.95
C GLY A 251 15.33 25.59 -14.30
N GLY A 252 15.44 25.46 -12.96
CA GLY A 252 15.38 24.16 -12.29
C GLY A 252 15.73 24.17 -10.83
N VAL A 253 16.33 23.07 -10.37
CA VAL A 253 16.78 22.88 -8.99
C VAL A 253 18.26 22.51 -8.94
N LYS A 254 18.97 22.95 -7.91
CA LYS A 254 20.39 22.63 -7.72
C LYS A 254 20.53 21.24 -7.09
N PHE A 255 21.09 20.28 -7.86
CA PHE A 255 21.34 18.92 -7.41
C PHE A 255 22.85 18.62 -7.48
N GLY A 256 23.51 18.66 -6.34
CA GLY A 256 24.97 18.58 -6.27
C GLY A 256 25.64 19.70 -7.10
N ASN A 257 26.46 19.30 -8.07
CA ASN A 257 27.18 20.21 -8.98
C ASN A 257 26.42 20.49 -10.29
N SER A 258 25.13 20.13 -10.37
CA SER A 258 24.32 20.25 -11.58
C SER A 258 23.01 20.98 -11.32
N VAL A 259 22.46 21.60 -12.34
CA VAL A 259 21.08 22.09 -12.34
C VAL A 259 20.23 21.08 -13.10
N VAL A 260 19.20 20.56 -12.41
CA VAL A 260 18.23 19.65 -13.00
C VAL A 260 17.01 20.45 -13.41
N PRO A 261 16.61 20.40 -14.69
CA PRO A 261 15.44 21.13 -15.15
C PRO A 261 14.16 20.61 -14.47
N VAL A 262 13.29 21.51 -14.10
CA VAL A 262 11.98 21.25 -13.50
C VAL A 262 10.92 22.05 -14.26
N SER A 263 9.70 21.56 -14.32
CA SER A 263 8.61 22.24 -15.03
C SER A 263 8.40 23.66 -14.51
N ARG A 264 8.13 24.61 -15.43
CA ARG A 264 7.86 25.99 -15.05
C ARG A 264 6.65 26.09 -14.10
N GLU A 265 5.68 25.21 -14.26
CA GLU A 265 4.47 25.15 -13.42
C GLU A 265 4.84 24.84 -11.97
N ALA A 266 5.70 23.85 -11.74
CA ALA A 266 6.18 23.51 -10.40
C ALA A 266 6.97 24.65 -9.75
N LEU A 267 7.86 25.32 -10.53
CA LEU A 267 8.62 26.47 -10.03
C LEU A 267 7.71 27.66 -9.70
N THR A 268 6.70 27.94 -10.53
CA THR A 268 5.72 28.98 -10.27
C THR A 268 4.89 28.67 -9.02
N ALA A 269 4.39 27.43 -8.89
CA ALA A 269 3.61 27.00 -7.73
C ALA A 269 4.43 27.05 -6.41
N ALA A 270 5.74 26.78 -6.45
CA ALA A 270 6.63 26.95 -5.31
C ALA A 270 6.81 28.44 -4.97
N ALA A 271 7.07 29.28 -5.97
CA ALA A 271 7.23 30.72 -5.79
C ALA A 271 5.97 31.40 -5.23
N ASP A 272 4.77 31.01 -5.69
CA ASP A 272 3.48 31.51 -5.18
C ASP A 272 3.26 31.20 -3.69
N ARG A 273 3.88 30.11 -3.19
CA ARG A 273 3.88 29.74 -1.78
C ARG A 273 5.01 30.40 -0.98
N GLY A 274 5.94 31.07 -1.64
CA GLY A 274 7.12 31.69 -1.02
C GLY A 274 8.23 30.69 -0.70
N ASP A 275 8.18 29.48 -1.29
CA ASP A 275 9.20 28.45 -1.11
C ASP A 275 10.48 28.85 -1.88
N THR A 276 11.63 28.87 -1.22
CA THR A 276 12.96 29.06 -1.82
C THR A 276 13.66 27.72 -2.11
N THR A 277 13.15 26.66 -1.53
CA THR A 277 13.57 25.27 -1.71
C THR A 277 12.36 24.43 -2.10
N VAL A 278 12.60 23.31 -2.78
CA VAL A 278 11.60 22.26 -3.00
C VAL A 278 12.17 20.92 -2.57
N THR A 279 11.30 20.00 -2.21
CA THR A 279 11.71 18.61 -2.01
C THR A 279 11.57 17.85 -3.31
N VAL A 280 12.69 17.37 -3.86
CA VAL A 280 12.69 16.49 -5.01
C VAL A 280 12.59 15.03 -4.57
N GLY A 281 11.72 14.27 -5.23
CA GLY A 281 11.56 12.84 -5.03
C GLY A 281 12.13 12.08 -6.22
N ILE A 282 13.00 11.12 -5.94
CA ILE A 282 13.67 10.32 -6.97
C ILE A 282 13.62 8.85 -6.58
N ARG A 283 13.01 8.01 -7.40
CA ARG A 283 13.02 6.57 -7.18
C ARG A 283 14.44 6.01 -7.35
N PRO A 284 14.84 4.96 -6.62
CA PRO A 284 16.17 4.36 -6.75
C PRO A 284 16.56 3.98 -8.19
N GLU A 285 15.61 3.57 -9.01
CA GLU A 285 15.78 3.18 -10.41
C GLU A 285 15.83 4.38 -11.39
N HIS A 286 15.53 5.58 -10.93
CA HIS A 286 15.50 6.79 -11.75
C HIS A 286 16.76 7.64 -11.63
N PHE A 287 17.83 7.06 -11.06
CA PHE A 287 19.17 7.61 -11.16
C PHE A 287 19.95 7.00 -12.32
N ASP A 288 20.67 7.84 -13.03
CA ASP A 288 21.74 7.41 -13.94
C ASP A 288 23.09 7.57 -13.24
N ILE A 289 23.94 6.55 -13.39
CA ILE A 289 25.31 6.58 -12.87
C ILE A 289 26.19 7.28 -13.90
N VAL A 290 26.92 8.30 -13.47
CA VAL A 290 27.83 9.06 -14.32
C VAL A 290 29.20 8.41 -14.29
N GLU A 291 29.55 7.70 -15.37
CA GLU A 291 30.90 7.30 -15.62
C GLU A 291 31.68 8.47 -16.27
N HIS A 292 32.98 8.60 -15.97
CA HIS A 292 33.82 9.63 -16.57
C HIS A 292 33.71 9.56 -18.11
N GLY A 293 33.04 10.58 -18.73
CA GLY A 293 32.85 10.67 -20.18
C GLY A 293 31.53 10.14 -20.76
N GLY A 294 30.59 9.68 -19.96
CA GLY A 294 29.34 9.08 -20.42
C GLY A 294 28.29 10.09 -20.96
N ALA A 295 27.31 9.57 -21.73
CA ALA A 295 26.25 10.36 -22.39
C ALA A 295 25.34 11.13 -21.44
N ALA A 296 25.12 10.63 -20.21
CA ALA A 296 24.31 11.28 -19.16
C ALA A 296 24.86 12.66 -18.75
N ALA A 297 26.16 12.86 -18.84
CA ALA A 297 26.81 14.14 -18.54
C ALA A 297 26.46 15.27 -19.53
N LYS A 298 25.89 14.94 -20.70
CA LYS A 298 25.63 15.92 -21.78
C LYS A 298 24.31 16.65 -21.65
N THR A 299 23.38 16.16 -20.84
CA THR A 299 22.03 16.72 -20.73
C THR A 299 21.91 17.78 -19.61
N LEU A 300 22.93 17.89 -18.76
CA LEU A 300 22.94 18.81 -17.62
C LEU A 300 23.87 19.99 -17.89
N THR A 301 23.40 21.21 -17.64
CA THR A 301 24.25 22.40 -17.65
C THR A 301 25.26 22.30 -16.50
N LYS A 302 26.53 22.20 -16.82
CA LYS A 302 27.63 22.23 -15.83
C LYS A 302 27.71 23.63 -15.17
N ASP A 303 27.64 23.65 -13.86
CA ASP A 303 28.27 24.74 -13.11
C ASP A 303 29.80 24.62 -13.30
N SER A 304 30.51 25.71 -13.50
CA SER A 304 31.86 25.84 -14.07
C SER A 304 33.02 25.22 -13.26
N SER A 305 32.81 24.06 -12.61
CA SER A 305 33.87 23.32 -11.91
C SER A 305 34.26 22.06 -12.66
N ASP A 306 35.56 21.66 -12.63
CA ASP A 306 36.10 20.40 -13.19
C ASP A 306 35.58 19.13 -12.51
N ALA A 307 34.65 19.25 -11.54
CA ALA A 307 34.04 18.14 -10.84
C ALA A 307 33.02 17.39 -11.74
N PRO A 308 32.88 16.07 -11.57
CA PRO A 308 31.87 15.30 -12.29
C PRO A 308 30.48 15.88 -12.10
N ALA A 309 29.64 15.85 -13.15
CA ALA A 309 28.24 16.26 -13.04
C ALA A 309 27.49 15.36 -12.07
N GLY A 310 26.51 15.94 -11.34
CA GLY A 310 25.65 15.17 -10.44
C GLY A 310 26.05 15.26 -8.97
N LEU A 311 25.52 14.33 -8.20
CA LEU A 311 25.71 14.20 -6.76
C LEU A 311 26.68 13.06 -6.46
N ALA A 312 27.72 13.33 -5.70
CA ALA A 312 28.65 12.33 -5.18
C ALA A 312 28.01 11.57 -4.01
N VAL A 313 27.95 10.25 -4.12
CA VAL A 313 27.39 9.35 -3.13
C VAL A 313 28.47 8.42 -2.63
N SER A 314 28.80 8.48 -1.34
CA SER A 314 29.71 7.54 -0.69
C SER A 314 29.00 6.21 -0.43
N VAL A 315 29.50 5.11 -0.98
CA VAL A 315 28.89 3.78 -0.87
C VAL A 315 29.10 3.21 0.54
N ASN A 316 28.04 3.05 1.31
CA ASN A 316 28.08 2.49 2.67
C ASN A 316 27.77 0.99 2.68
N VAL A 317 26.68 0.59 2.03
CA VAL A 317 26.19 -0.79 1.97
C VAL A 317 25.70 -1.08 0.57
N VAL A 318 25.88 -2.30 0.11
CA VAL A 318 25.33 -2.80 -1.15
C VAL A 318 24.51 -4.06 -0.87
N GLU A 319 23.28 -4.08 -1.33
CA GLU A 319 22.42 -5.27 -1.36
C GLU A 319 22.43 -5.85 -2.77
N GLU A 320 22.94 -7.08 -2.92
CA GLU A 320 22.92 -7.81 -4.18
C GLU A 320 21.76 -8.80 -4.20
N LEU A 321 20.79 -8.57 -5.08
CA LEU A 321 19.60 -9.42 -5.23
C LEU A 321 19.62 -10.25 -6.53
N GLY A 322 20.82 -10.50 -7.07
CA GLY A 322 21.02 -11.26 -8.30
C GLY A 322 20.88 -10.41 -9.55
N ALA A 323 19.67 -10.17 -10.05
CA ALA A 323 19.47 -9.35 -11.25
C ALA A 323 19.63 -7.84 -10.96
N ASP A 324 19.29 -7.43 -9.76
CA ASP A 324 19.33 -6.05 -9.27
C ASP A 324 20.28 -5.93 -8.08
N GLY A 325 20.87 -4.74 -7.90
CA GLY A 325 21.56 -4.33 -6.70
C GLY A 325 21.03 -2.98 -6.21
N PHE A 326 21.10 -2.73 -4.90
CA PHE A 326 20.81 -1.44 -4.31
C PHE A 326 22.00 -0.95 -3.51
N VAL A 327 22.44 0.25 -3.86
CA VAL A 327 23.49 0.98 -3.14
C VAL A 327 22.84 1.88 -2.12
N TYR A 328 23.14 1.66 -0.86
CA TYR A 328 22.83 2.57 0.25
C TYR A 328 24.06 3.40 0.53
N GLY A 329 23.97 4.71 0.36
CA GLY A 329 25.09 5.62 0.49
C GLY A 329 24.69 6.95 1.08
N GLY A 330 25.67 7.76 1.39
CA GLY A 330 25.48 9.12 1.92
C GLY A 330 26.01 10.17 0.94
N ALA A 331 25.31 11.27 0.85
CA ALA A 331 25.72 12.42 0.05
C ALA A 331 25.57 13.74 0.81
N GLN A 332 26.37 14.75 0.43
CA GLN A 332 26.25 16.11 0.95
C GLN A 332 25.32 16.93 0.03
N VAL A 333 24.18 17.37 0.56
CA VAL A 333 23.23 18.22 -0.17
C VAL A 333 22.93 19.45 0.66
N GLY A 334 23.21 20.64 0.11
CA GLY A 334 22.98 21.89 0.84
C GLY A 334 23.78 22.05 2.16
N GLY A 335 24.86 21.27 2.33
CA GLY A 335 25.65 21.23 3.57
C GLY A 335 25.17 20.22 4.61
N GLU A 336 24.09 19.49 4.34
CA GLU A 336 23.59 18.40 5.19
C GLU A 336 23.91 17.02 4.60
N HIS A 337 24.17 16.07 5.50
CA HIS A 337 24.29 14.66 5.10
C HIS A 337 22.91 14.06 4.87
N LYS A 338 22.72 13.43 3.70
CA LYS A 338 21.47 12.74 3.33
C LYS A 338 21.79 11.30 2.90
N ASP A 339 21.03 10.36 3.44
CA ASP A 339 21.07 8.98 2.99
C ASP A 339 20.31 8.81 1.67
N LEU A 340 20.89 8.07 0.75
CA LEU A 340 20.36 7.79 -0.59
C LEU A 340 20.37 6.31 -0.90
N VAL A 341 19.40 5.89 -1.69
CA VAL A 341 19.33 4.55 -2.27
C VAL A 341 19.33 4.66 -3.77
N VAL A 342 20.27 3.98 -4.42
CA VAL A 342 20.42 3.96 -5.87
C VAL A 342 20.34 2.52 -6.37
N ARG A 343 19.50 2.25 -7.36
CA ARG A 343 19.46 0.94 -8.02
C ARG A 343 20.59 0.83 -9.03
N VAL A 344 21.30 -0.29 -8.99
CA VAL A 344 22.39 -0.64 -9.90
C VAL A 344 22.12 -1.99 -10.54
N GLY A 345 22.71 -2.27 -11.69
CA GLY A 345 22.66 -3.62 -12.26
C GLY A 345 23.40 -4.62 -11.38
N GLY A 346 22.83 -5.79 -11.12
CA GLY A 346 23.40 -6.78 -10.19
C GLY A 346 24.81 -7.29 -10.54
N ARG A 347 25.33 -6.98 -11.74
CA ARG A 347 26.73 -7.27 -12.15
C ARG A 347 27.66 -6.05 -12.16
N ALA A 348 27.11 -4.86 -11.93
CA ALA A 348 27.84 -3.59 -11.92
C ALA A 348 27.78 -2.95 -10.52
N VAL A 349 27.95 -3.77 -9.50
CA VAL A 349 27.86 -3.38 -8.10
C VAL A 349 29.17 -2.69 -7.68
N PRO A 350 29.14 -1.44 -7.17
CA PRO A 350 30.34 -0.76 -6.72
C PRO A 350 30.84 -1.35 -5.38
N GLU A 351 32.14 -1.23 -5.14
CA GLU A 351 32.74 -1.65 -3.86
C GLU A 351 32.37 -0.68 -2.73
N LYS A 352 32.20 -1.22 -1.53
CA LYS A 352 31.98 -0.42 -0.31
C LYS A 352 33.14 0.55 -0.10
N GLY A 353 32.82 1.82 0.23
CA GLY A 353 33.79 2.88 0.46
C GLY A 353 34.21 3.62 -0.83
N THR A 354 33.70 3.22 -1.99
CA THR A 354 33.91 3.96 -3.24
C THR A 354 32.94 5.13 -3.34
N GLU A 355 33.22 6.06 -4.26
CA GLU A 355 32.35 7.17 -4.57
C GLU A 355 31.64 6.93 -5.90
N LEU A 356 30.32 7.08 -5.89
CA LEU A 356 29.45 6.94 -7.04
C LEU A 356 28.87 8.30 -7.40
N HIS A 357 28.96 8.74 -8.64
CA HIS A 357 28.29 9.97 -9.08
C HIS A 357 26.96 9.63 -9.76
N VAL A 358 25.89 10.27 -9.29
CA VAL A 358 24.53 10.02 -9.76
C VAL A 358 23.82 11.29 -10.20
N VAL A 359 23.00 11.18 -11.24
CA VAL A 359 22.10 12.25 -11.69
C VAL A 359 20.68 11.70 -11.81
N PRO A 360 19.67 12.46 -11.39
CA PRO A 360 18.28 12.05 -11.60
C PRO A 360 17.90 12.20 -13.08
N ARG A 361 17.02 11.32 -13.55
CA ARG A 361 16.37 11.48 -14.86
C ARG A 361 15.35 12.60 -14.75
N PRO A 362 15.44 13.69 -15.55
CA PRO A 362 14.57 14.84 -15.41
C PRO A 362 13.06 14.52 -15.56
N ASP A 363 12.73 13.62 -16.50
CA ASP A 363 11.34 13.22 -16.79
C ASP A 363 10.71 12.36 -15.69
N GLU A 364 11.52 11.83 -14.77
CA GLU A 364 11.11 10.95 -13.66
C GLU A 364 11.24 11.62 -12.29
N LEU A 365 11.48 12.93 -12.29
CA LEU A 365 11.64 13.72 -11.08
C LEU A 365 10.26 14.14 -10.53
N HIS A 366 10.03 13.86 -9.26
CA HIS A 366 8.87 14.37 -8.54
C HIS A 366 9.25 15.64 -7.78
N VAL A 367 8.36 16.63 -7.76
CA VAL A 367 8.61 17.88 -7.03
C VAL A 367 7.49 18.12 -6.04
N PHE A 368 7.86 18.38 -4.80
CA PHE A 368 6.94 18.67 -3.71
C PHE A 368 7.27 20.00 -3.06
N ALA A 369 6.23 20.73 -2.62
CA ALA A 369 6.41 21.92 -1.81
C ALA A 369 7.08 21.56 -0.49
N THR A 370 8.16 22.25 -0.13
CA THR A 370 8.83 22.00 1.15
C THR A 370 7.94 22.42 2.32
N SER A 371 7.15 23.50 2.16
CA SER A 371 6.27 24.03 3.20
C SER A 371 5.08 23.14 3.55
N THR A 372 4.47 22.47 2.56
CA THR A 372 3.23 21.67 2.76
C THR A 372 3.41 20.17 2.53
N GLY A 373 4.46 19.78 1.84
CA GLY A 373 4.69 18.40 1.41
C GLY A 373 3.80 17.96 0.23
N GLU A 374 2.98 18.84 -0.33
CA GLU A 374 2.12 18.54 -1.47
C GLU A 374 2.90 18.48 -2.78
N ARG A 375 2.44 17.64 -3.70
CA ARG A 375 3.01 17.53 -5.04
C ARG A 375 2.80 18.81 -5.84
N LEU A 376 3.85 19.30 -6.51
CA LEU A 376 3.86 20.48 -7.39
C LEU A 376 3.83 20.14 -8.87
N THR A 377 4.08 18.89 -9.26
CA THR A 377 4.06 18.41 -10.65
C THR A 377 2.83 17.53 -10.90
N ASN A 378 2.21 17.69 -12.04
CA ASN A 378 1.09 16.84 -12.50
C ASN A 378 1.58 15.53 -13.11
#